data_33e0576a9feb988a6fdb90fe56727188
#
_entry.id   33e0576a9feb988a6fdb90fe56727188
#
_cell.length_a   1.000
_cell.length_b   1.000
_cell.length_c   1.000
_cell.angle_alpha   90.00
_cell.angle_beta   90.00
_cell.angle_gamma   90.00
#
_symmetry.space_group_name_H-M   'P 1'
#
loop_
_entity.id
_entity.type
_entity.pdbx_description
1 polymer ?
#
loop_
_entity_poly.entity_id
_entity_poly.type
_entity_poly.pdbx_seq_one_letter_code
_entity_poly.pdbx_strand_id
1 'polypeptide(L)'
;VIQGLKEANQDYKIDIVCSKKNQKICKNYKSINKIFLLQNKFYQVLKIISKLRNENYDYIFTFSPGIYSILISIFSKSKIKSLLIFKSRYKNNYMSKFFYRILGKIFFTHCLIIDRQLRYSKKIPIHQTEIMMELVTKSGLSYDSTAEIKNELGFNKIEISSKKLCLIHLSSKWINKYFSEENFIKLL
;
A
#
# COMPACT_ATOMS: atom_id res chain seq x y z
N VAL A 1 3.94 5.69 -5.34
CA VAL A 1 4.58 6.14 -4.08
C VAL A 1 6.08 5.86 -4.12
N ILE A 2 6.54 4.61 -4.23
CA ILE A 2 7.98 4.27 -4.21
C ILE A 2 8.75 5.04 -5.28
N GLN A 3 8.26 5.01 -6.50
CA GLN A 3 8.88 5.69 -7.63
C GLN A 3 8.93 7.19 -7.42
N GLY A 4 7.83 7.85 -7.04
CA GLY A 4 7.82 9.29 -6.79
C GLY A 4 8.76 9.71 -5.67
N LEU A 5 8.97 8.86 -4.63
CA LEU A 5 9.97 9.10 -3.62
C LEU A 5 11.40 8.99 -4.17
N LYS A 6 11.67 8.00 -5.00
CA LYS A 6 13.00 7.81 -5.63
C LYS A 6 13.34 8.89 -6.65
N GLU A 7 12.36 9.39 -7.40
CA GLU A 7 12.56 10.49 -8.34
C GLU A 7 12.80 11.83 -7.61
N ALA A 8 12.16 12.02 -6.46
CA ALA A 8 12.42 13.17 -5.61
C ALA A 8 13.82 13.12 -4.97
N ASN A 9 14.29 11.95 -4.57
CA ASN A 9 15.63 11.74 -4.06
C ASN A 9 16.09 10.28 -4.24
N GLN A 10 17.09 10.07 -5.08
CA GLN A 10 17.67 8.76 -5.40
C GLN A 10 18.31 8.08 -4.19
N ASP A 11 18.78 8.85 -3.20
CA ASP A 11 19.47 8.32 -2.01
C ASP A 11 18.52 7.70 -0.99
N TYR A 12 17.20 7.89 -1.12
CA TYR A 12 16.25 7.26 -0.22
C TYR A 12 16.36 5.73 -0.27
N LYS A 13 16.68 5.12 0.86
CA LYS A 13 16.64 3.66 1.02
C LYS A 13 15.23 3.27 1.44
N ILE A 14 14.55 2.53 0.57
CA ILE A 14 13.14 2.15 0.77
C ILE A 14 13.05 0.67 1.06
N ASP A 15 12.64 0.33 2.27
CA ASP A 15 12.40 -1.03 2.71
C ASP A 15 10.89 -1.27 2.80
N ILE A 16 10.45 -2.49 2.52
CA ILE A 16 9.04 -2.84 2.51
C ILE A 16 8.75 -4.03 3.41
N VAL A 17 7.70 -3.89 4.22
CA VAL A 17 7.06 -5.01 4.89
C VAL A 17 5.84 -5.43 4.08
N CYS A 18 5.83 -6.63 3.52
CA CYS A 18 4.75 -7.12 2.68
C CYS A 18 4.32 -8.55 3.02
N SER A 19 3.11 -8.93 2.60
CA SER A 19 2.64 -10.30 2.69
C SER A 19 3.31 -11.20 1.64
N LYS A 20 3.29 -12.52 1.86
CA LYS A 20 3.81 -13.51 0.90
C LYS A 20 3.18 -13.36 -0.50
N LYS A 21 1.90 -12.96 -0.57
CA LYS A 21 1.19 -12.75 -1.86
C LYS A 21 1.82 -11.63 -2.69
N ASN A 22 2.30 -10.57 -2.04
CA ASN A 22 2.86 -9.40 -2.72
C ASN A 22 4.38 -9.50 -2.93
N GLN A 23 5.03 -10.53 -2.36
CA GLN A 23 6.48 -10.68 -2.41
C GLN A 23 7.04 -10.70 -3.83
N LYS A 24 6.38 -11.43 -4.76
CA LYS A 24 6.84 -11.53 -6.15
C LYS A 24 6.89 -10.18 -6.84
N ILE A 25 5.85 -9.35 -6.61
CA ILE A 25 5.79 -7.99 -7.17
C ILE A 25 6.90 -7.13 -6.56
N CYS A 26 7.04 -7.14 -5.22
CA CYS A 26 8.05 -6.34 -4.54
C CYS A 26 9.49 -6.72 -4.94
N LYS A 27 9.77 -8.01 -5.17
CA LYS A 27 11.11 -8.47 -5.58
C LYS A 27 11.55 -7.95 -6.95
N ASN A 28 10.59 -7.67 -7.83
CA ASN A 28 10.89 -7.17 -9.17
C ASN A 28 11.08 -5.65 -9.22
N TYR A 29 10.85 -4.95 -8.11
CA TYR A 29 11.07 -3.50 -8.00
C TYR A 29 12.51 -3.21 -7.60
N LYS A 30 13.32 -2.65 -8.52
CA LYS A 30 14.73 -2.29 -8.29
C LYS A 30 14.91 -1.21 -7.22
N SER A 31 13.92 -0.35 -7.07
CA SER A 31 13.91 0.76 -6.10
C SER A 31 13.71 0.31 -4.65
N ILE A 32 13.42 -0.97 -4.41
CA ILE A 32 13.26 -1.54 -3.07
C ILE A 32 14.61 -2.11 -2.60
N ASN A 33 15.08 -1.64 -1.44
CA ASN A 33 16.35 -2.08 -0.87
C ASN A 33 16.19 -3.41 -0.12
N LYS A 34 15.24 -3.51 0.83
CA LYS A 34 14.99 -4.75 1.59
C LYS A 34 13.51 -5.08 1.64
N ILE A 35 13.19 -6.37 1.69
CA ILE A 35 11.81 -6.87 1.80
C ILE A 35 11.69 -7.74 3.05
N PHE A 36 10.82 -7.34 3.97
CA PHE A 36 10.47 -8.10 5.16
C PHE A 36 9.11 -8.78 4.95
N LEU A 37 9.09 -10.10 5.07
CA LEU A 37 7.86 -10.87 4.87
C LEU A 37 7.05 -10.95 6.16
N LEU A 38 5.86 -10.34 6.12
CA LEU A 38 4.87 -10.44 7.16
C LEU A 38 4.01 -11.70 6.95
N GLN A 39 4.15 -12.66 7.82
CA GLN A 39 3.24 -13.79 7.95
C GLN A 39 2.38 -13.59 9.21
N ASN A 40 1.18 -14.15 9.22
CA ASN A 40 0.23 -13.99 10.32
C ASN A 40 0.60 -14.80 11.57
N LYS A 41 1.88 -14.79 11.95
CA LYS A 41 2.39 -15.47 13.15
C LYS A 41 3.07 -14.46 14.07
N PHE A 42 2.65 -14.40 15.32
CA PHE A 42 3.11 -13.40 16.27
C PHE A 42 4.63 -13.37 16.46
N TYR A 43 5.29 -14.54 16.57
CA TYR A 43 6.75 -14.60 16.70
C TYR A 43 7.50 -13.96 15.52
N GLN A 44 6.93 -14.02 14.32
CA GLN A 44 7.54 -13.37 13.14
C GLN A 44 7.39 -11.86 13.18
N VAL A 45 6.29 -11.36 13.76
CA VAL A 45 6.11 -9.93 14.00
C VAL A 45 7.23 -9.43 14.93
N LEU A 46 7.50 -10.13 16.02
CA LEU A 46 8.60 -9.79 16.93
C LEU A 46 9.97 -9.82 16.24
N LYS A 47 10.21 -10.82 15.40
CA LYS A 47 11.45 -10.91 14.60
C LYS A 47 11.60 -9.73 13.63
N ILE A 48 10.50 -9.32 12.99
CA ILE A 48 10.51 -8.13 12.10
C ILE A 48 10.79 -6.87 12.92
N ILE A 49 10.10 -6.69 14.04
CA ILE A 49 10.31 -5.54 14.93
C ILE A 49 11.78 -5.43 15.34
N SER A 50 12.38 -6.53 15.79
CA SER A 50 13.80 -6.56 16.16
C SER A 50 14.71 -6.12 15.02
N LYS A 51 14.49 -6.65 13.81
CA LYS A 51 15.26 -6.25 12.62
C LYS A 51 15.09 -4.77 12.28
N LEU A 52 13.85 -4.27 12.29
CA LEU A 52 13.57 -2.87 11.97
C LEU A 52 14.13 -1.90 13.02
N ARG A 53 14.19 -2.30 14.30
CA ARG A 53 14.81 -1.48 15.36
C ARG A 53 16.30 -1.25 15.14
N ASN A 54 16.99 -2.21 14.56
CA ASN A 54 18.43 -2.12 14.29
C ASN A 54 18.76 -1.22 13.09
N GLU A 55 17.82 -1.00 12.18
CA GLU A 55 18.04 -0.18 10.97
C GLU A 55 17.88 1.34 11.22
N ASN A 56 17.28 1.78 12.35
CA ASN A 56 17.06 3.19 12.70
C ASN A 56 16.43 4.02 11.57
N TYR A 57 15.20 3.67 11.18
CA TYR A 57 14.49 4.39 10.12
C TYR A 57 14.17 5.83 10.49
N ASP A 58 14.27 6.75 9.54
CA ASP A 58 13.76 8.10 9.71
C ASP A 58 12.23 8.12 9.63
N TYR A 59 11.64 7.37 8.68
CA TYR A 59 10.21 7.36 8.43
C TYR A 59 9.66 5.93 8.39
N ILE A 60 8.47 5.73 8.95
CA ILE A 60 7.66 4.52 8.78
C ILE A 60 6.26 4.92 8.34
N PHE A 61 5.83 4.40 7.19
CA PHE A 61 4.49 4.59 6.64
C PHE A 61 3.67 3.31 6.72
N THR A 62 2.48 3.39 7.32
CA THR A 62 1.51 2.30 7.39
C THR A 62 0.31 2.61 6.51
N PHE A 63 0.34 2.21 5.24
CA PHE A 63 -0.74 2.45 4.28
C PHE A 63 -1.88 1.43 4.34
N SER A 64 -1.63 0.26 4.89
CA SER A 64 -2.62 -0.82 5.04
C SER A 64 -2.64 -1.31 6.48
N PRO A 65 -3.31 -0.59 7.38
CA PRO A 65 -3.31 -0.91 8.79
C PRO A 65 -4.05 -2.23 9.05
N GLY A 66 -3.32 -3.17 9.60
CA GLY A 66 -3.80 -4.37 10.26
C GLY A 66 -3.14 -4.43 11.63
N ILE A 67 -3.60 -5.29 12.53
CA ILE A 67 -3.06 -5.34 13.89
C ILE A 67 -1.53 -5.54 13.89
N TYR A 68 -1.02 -6.44 13.07
CA TYR A 68 0.42 -6.71 13.00
C TYR A 68 1.23 -5.57 12.38
N SER A 69 0.72 -4.92 11.33
CA SER A 69 1.41 -3.77 10.73
C SER A 69 1.47 -2.57 11.68
N ILE A 70 0.43 -2.37 12.47
CA ILE A 70 0.39 -1.33 13.51
C ILE A 70 1.38 -1.65 14.64
N LEU A 71 1.39 -2.89 15.14
CA LEU A 71 2.36 -3.30 16.15
C LEU A 71 3.80 -3.13 15.66
N ILE A 72 4.09 -3.54 14.42
CA ILE A 72 5.40 -3.34 13.82
C ILE A 72 5.76 -1.85 13.81
N SER A 73 4.86 -0.98 13.37
CA SER A 73 5.13 0.46 13.29
C SER A 73 5.29 1.11 14.67
N ILE A 74 4.50 0.70 15.66
CA ILE A 74 4.60 1.22 17.03
C ILE A 74 5.94 0.87 17.65
N PHE A 75 6.32 -0.42 17.57
CA PHE A 75 7.50 -0.93 18.27
C PHE A 75 8.80 -0.83 17.47
N SER A 76 8.76 -0.48 16.19
CA SER A 76 9.96 -0.15 15.43
C SER A 76 10.52 1.20 15.83
N LYS A 77 11.84 1.34 15.73
CA LYS A 77 12.52 2.60 16.00
C LYS A 77 12.50 3.48 14.75
N SER A 78 11.81 4.62 14.82
CA SER A 78 11.81 5.63 13.76
C SER A 78 11.52 7.01 14.31
N LYS A 79 11.99 8.05 13.63
CA LYS A 79 11.75 9.45 14.01
C LYS A 79 10.30 9.86 13.75
N ILE A 80 9.78 9.50 12.57
CA ILE A 80 8.43 9.87 12.13
C ILE A 80 7.65 8.60 11.78
N LYS A 81 6.47 8.47 12.38
CA LYS A 81 5.54 7.35 12.15
C LYS A 81 4.24 7.88 11.58
N SER A 82 3.83 7.38 10.43
CA SER A 82 2.65 7.85 9.71
C SER A 82 1.68 6.73 9.40
N LEU A 83 0.39 6.97 9.67
CA LEU A 83 -0.67 5.98 9.58
C LEU A 83 -1.81 6.48 8.69
N LEU A 84 -2.22 5.65 7.73
CA LEU A 84 -3.39 5.87 6.89
C LEU A 84 -4.53 4.93 7.30
N ILE A 85 -5.67 5.50 7.69
CA ILE A 85 -6.86 4.75 8.10
C ILE A 85 -8.00 5.02 7.14
N PHE A 86 -8.57 3.97 6.55
CA PHE A 86 -9.80 4.03 5.79
C PHE A 86 -10.98 3.62 6.67
N LYS A 87 -11.87 4.54 7.03
CA LYS A 87 -13.05 4.26 7.88
C LYS A 87 -13.94 3.14 7.33
N SER A 88 -14.01 2.99 6.01
CA SER A 88 -14.83 1.95 5.37
C SER A 88 -14.42 0.52 5.70
N ARG A 89 -13.15 0.29 6.06
CA ARG A 89 -12.68 -1.06 6.45
C ARG A 89 -13.22 -1.53 7.79
N TYR A 90 -13.69 -0.61 8.64
CA TYR A 90 -14.13 -0.88 10.02
C TYR A 90 -15.63 -0.62 10.22
N LYS A 91 -16.42 -0.62 9.13
CA LYS A 91 -17.82 -0.18 9.13
C LYS A 91 -18.70 -0.91 10.15
N ASN A 92 -18.42 -2.16 10.44
CA ASN A 92 -19.25 -3.02 11.29
C ASN A 92 -18.71 -3.21 12.72
N ASN A 93 -17.56 -2.64 13.07
CA ASN A 93 -16.98 -2.83 14.41
C ASN A 93 -16.59 -1.48 15.03
N TYR A 94 -17.49 -0.96 15.87
CA TYR A 94 -17.32 0.35 16.52
C TYR A 94 -16.09 0.37 17.44
N MET A 95 -15.83 -0.73 18.14
CA MET A 95 -14.66 -0.90 19.02
C MET A 95 -13.34 -0.80 18.25
N SER A 96 -13.27 -1.42 17.06
CA SER A 96 -12.05 -1.34 16.27
C SER A 96 -11.80 0.06 15.72
N LYS A 97 -12.84 0.83 15.34
CA LYS A 97 -12.69 2.24 14.92
C LYS A 97 -12.11 3.11 16.03
N PHE A 98 -12.64 2.95 17.22
CA PHE A 98 -12.20 3.70 18.40
C PHE A 98 -10.74 3.34 18.74
N PHE A 99 -10.43 2.06 18.77
CA PHE A 99 -9.09 1.55 19.06
C PHE A 99 -8.03 2.07 18.08
N TYR A 100 -8.26 1.97 16.77
CA TYR A 100 -7.32 2.47 15.76
C TYR A 100 -7.16 3.99 15.80
N ARG A 101 -8.23 4.72 16.12
CA ARG A 101 -8.18 6.17 16.25
C ARG A 101 -7.34 6.62 17.44
N ILE A 102 -7.46 5.93 18.59
CA ILE A 102 -6.65 6.19 19.78
C ILE A 102 -5.20 5.83 19.52
N LEU A 103 -4.92 4.63 19.02
CA LEU A 103 -3.56 4.21 18.70
C LEU A 103 -2.89 5.16 17.69
N GLY A 104 -3.64 5.59 16.68
CA GLY A 104 -3.17 6.56 15.69
C GLY A 104 -2.76 7.88 16.30
N LYS A 105 -3.50 8.38 17.30
CA LYS A 105 -3.20 9.64 17.98
C LYS A 105 -2.03 9.54 18.97
N ILE A 106 -1.89 8.41 19.64
CA ILE A 106 -0.88 8.26 20.71
C ILE A 106 0.49 7.88 20.13
N PHE A 107 0.53 6.97 19.15
CA PHE A 107 1.77 6.34 18.71
C PHE A 107 2.26 6.80 17.34
N PHE A 108 1.47 7.59 16.61
CA PHE A 108 1.86 8.05 15.28
C PHE A 108 1.98 9.58 15.25
N THR A 109 3.05 10.05 14.61
CA THR A 109 3.31 11.48 14.40
C THR A 109 2.24 12.09 13.47
N HIS A 110 1.88 11.35 12.42
CA HIS A 110 0.86 11.75 11.47
C HIS A 110 -0.16 10.64 11.29
N CYS A 111 -1.44 10.97 11.42
CA CYS A 111 -2.54 10.03 11.22
C CYS A 111 -3.57 10.64 10.26
N LEU A 112 -3.68 10.08 9.06
CA LEU A 112 -4.66 10.50 8.07
C LEU A 112 -5.85 9.52 8.08
N ILE A 113 -7.03 10.04 8.40
CA ILE A 113 -8.26 9.24 8.48
C ILE A 113 -9.16 9.63 7.31
N ILE A 114 -9.40 8.72 6.40
CA ILE A 114 -10.19 8.94 5.19
C ILE A 114 -11.56 8.30 5.32
N ASP A 115 -12.60 9.11 5.12
CA ASP A 115 -13.97 8.64 4.97
C ASP A 115 -14.27 8.29 3.51
N ARG A 116 -15.06 7.24 3.30
CA ARG A 116 -15.50 6.86 1.97
C ARG A 116 -16.34 7.96 1.32
N GLN A 117 -17.16 8.67 2.09
CA GLN A 117 -17.98 9.77 1.58
C GLN A 117 -17.12 10.91 1.02
N LEU A 118 -16.07 11.30 1.73
CA LEU A 118 -15.12 12.32 1.28
C LEU A 118 -14.40 11.93 -0.02
N ARG A 119 -14.13 10.63 -0.20
CA ARG A 119 -13.48 10.12 -1.41
C ARG A 119 -14.36 10.21 -2.66
N TYR A 120 -15.67 10.06 -2.51
CA TYR A 120 -16.62 10.01 -3.61
C TYR A 120 -17.53 11.25 -3.70
N SER A 121 -17.36 12.24 -2.83
CA SER A 121 -18.12 13.50 -2.86
C SER A 121 -17.66 14.45 -3.96
N LYS A 122 -16.46 14.28 -4.47
CA LYS A 122 -15.94 15.05 -5.62
C LYS A 122 -16.42 14.44 -6.93
N LYS A 123 -16.63 15.27 -7.95
CA LYS A 123 -16.97 14.82 -9.33
C LYS A 123 -15.99 13.76 -9.84
N ILE A 124 -14.71 13.87 -9.47
CA ILE A 124 -13.67 12.88 -9.78
C ILE A 124 -13.24 12.25 -8.46
N PRO A 125 -13.40 10.93 -8.27
CA PRO A 125 -12.95 10.24 -7.07
C PRO A 125 -11.44 10.37 -6.89
N ILE A 126 -11.01 10.73 -5.69
CA ILE A 126 -9.58 10.82 -5.38
C ILE A 126 -8.95 9.41 -5.44
N HIS A 127 -7.90 9.28 -6.24
CA HIS A 127 -7.20 8.00 -6.35
C HIS A 127 -6.49 7.64 -5.03
N GLN A 128 -6.42 6.35 -4.73
CA GLN A 128 -5.81 5.89 -3.47
C GLN A 128 -4.34 6.28 -3.35
N THR A 129 -3.63 6.34 -4.46
CA THR A 129 -2.23 6.77 -4.48
C THR A 129 -2.08 8.22 -4.06
N GLU A 130 -2.96 9.13 -4.49
CA GLU A 130 -2.95 10.55 -4.10
C GLU A 130 -3.10 10.70 -2.57
N ILE A 131 -3.99 9.91 -1.97
CA ILE A 131 -4.17 9.88 -0.52
C ILE A 131 -2.90 9.41 0.20
N MET A 132 -2.23 8.39 -0.34
CA MET A 132 -0.96 7.91 0.20
C MET A 132 0.14 8.98 0.09
N MET A 133 0.18 9.69 -1.04
CA MET A 133 1.14 10.77 -1.27
C MET A 133 0.86 11.98 -0.37
N GLU A 134 -0.41 12.32 -0.12
CA GLU A 134 -0.78 13.34 0.86
C GLU A 134 -0.20 13.03 2.24
N LEU A 135 -0.26 11.77 2.70
CA LEU A 135 0.34 11.37 3.96
C LEU A 135 1.87 11.53 3.94
N VAL A 136 2.52 11.19 2.83
CA VAL A 136 3.97 11.33 2.65
C VAL A 136 4.38 12.81 2.76
N THR A 137 3.68 13.68 2.05
CA THR A 137 3.93 15.14 2.09
C THR A 137 3.70 15.74 3.48
N LYS A 138 2.60 15.35 4.14
CA LYS A 138 2.32 15.77 5.53
C LYS A 138 3.40 15.32 6.52
N SER A 139 4.13 14.28 6.19
CA SER A 139 5.24 13.77 6.99
C SER A 139 6.57 14.48 6.71
N GLY A 140 6.57 15.49 5.84
CA GLY A 140 7.76 16.31 5.54
C GLY A 140 8.65 15.73 4.43
N LEU A 141 8.21 14.70 3.71
CA LEU A 141 8.93 14.20 2.54
C LEU A 141 8.42 14.86 1.26
N SER A 142 9.35 15.30 0.42
CA SER A 142 9.05 15.66 -0.97
C SER A 142 8.85 14.41 -1.82
N TYR A 143 8.02 14.51 -2.84
CA TYR A 143 7.90 13.50 -3.88
C TYR A 143 7.61 14.16 -5.23
N ASP A 144 7.93 13.48 -6.29
CA ASP A 144 7.56 13.91 -7.62
C ASP A 144 6.18 13.34 -7.98
N SER A 145 5.19 14.24 -8.14
CA SER A 145 3.83 13.87 -8.52
C SER A 145 3.70 13.55 -10.02
N THR A 146 4.66 13.98 -10.82
CA THR A 146 4.70 13.76 -12.27
C THR A 146 5.44 12.48 -12.64
N ALA A 147 5.96 11.76 -11.63
CA ALA A 147 6.68 10.52 -11.83
C ALA A 147 5.86 9.55 -12.69
N GLU A 148 6.27 9.36 -13.91
CA GLU A 148 5.70 8.34 -14.78
C GLU A 148 5.94 6.97 -14.18
N ILE A 149 4.94 6.09 -14.25
CA ILE A 149 5.10 4.69 -13.86
C ILE A 149 6.02 4.03 -14.88
N LYS A 150 7.32 4.18 -14.68
CA LYS A 150 8.30 3.41 -15.44
C LYS A 150 8.10 1.95 -15.10
N ASN A 151 8.07 1.12 -16.13
CA ASN A 151 7.87 -0.31 -15.95
C ASN A 151 9.15 -0.96 -15.38
N GLU A 152 9.46 -0.71 -14.10
CA GLU A 152 10.57 -1.33 -13.38
C GLU A 152 10.32 -2.81 -13.10
N LEU A 153 9.12 -3.29 -13.41
CA LEU A 153 8.69 -4.65 -13.05
C LEU A 153 9.33 -5.73 -13.92
N GLY A 154 10.34 -5.45 -14.73
CA GLY A 154 11.16 -6.49 -15.38
C GLY A 154 10.36 -7.66 -15.99
N PHE A 155 9.10 -7.40 -16.36
CA PHE A 155 8.35 -8.40 -17.12
C PHE A 155 9.03 -8.52 -18.48
N ASN A 156 9.40 -9.73 -18.86
CA ASN A 156 9.80 -10.02 -20.23
C ASN A 156 8.76 -9.42 -21.16
N LYS A 157 9.20 -8.50 -22.05
CA LYS A 157 8.34 -8.02 -23.12
C LYS A 157 7.84 -9.26 -23.85
N ILE A 158 6.55 -9.54 -23.74
CA ILE A 158 5.92 -10.50 -24.62
C ILE A 158 5.97 -9.83 -25.98
N GLU A 159 6.78 -10.32 -26.89
CA GLU A 159 6.74 -9.88 -28.28
C GLU A 159 5.37 -10.26 -28.83
N ILE A 160 4.49 -9.27 -28.88
CA ILE A 160 3.15 -9.42 -29.45
C ILE A 160 3.38 -9.44 -30.97
N SER A 161 3.29 -10.62 -31.57
CA SER A 161 3.17 -10.74 -33.02
C SER A 161 2.01 -9.84 -33.47
N SER A 162 2.00 -9.40 -34.74
CA SER A 162 1.08 -8.43 -35.35
C SER A 162 -0.43 -8.70 -35.19
N LYS A 163 -0.81 -9.73 -34.43
CA LYS A 163 -2.19 -10.07 -34.08
C LYS A 163 -2.68 -9.21 -32.91
N LYS A 164 -3.88 -8.66 -33.02
CA LYS A 164 -4.56 -7.97 -31.91
C LYS A 164 -4.71 -8.93 -30.73
N LEU A 165 -4.10 -8.63 -29.59
CA LEU A 165 -4.20 -9.41 -28.37
C LEU A 165 -5.24 -8.77 -27.46
N CYS A 166 -6.26 -9.55 -27.04
CA CYS A 166 -7.22 -9.15 -26.03
C CYS A 166 -6.91 -9.89 -24.73
N LEU A 167 -6.57 -9.15 -23.67
CA LEU A 167 -6.40 -9.71 -22.34
C LEU A 167 -7.69 -9.54 -21.54
N ILE A 168 -8.33 -10.63 -21.18
CA ILE A 168 -9.54 -10.62 -20.35
C ILE A 168 -9.17 -11.06 -18.94
N HIS A 169 -9.31 -10.13 -17.96
CA HIS A 169 -9.12 -10.43 -16.56
C HIS A 169 -10.43 -10.90 -15.92
N LEU A 170 -10.52 -12.19 -15.66
CA LEU A 170 -11.66 -12.81 -15.01
C LEU A 170 -11.48 -12.78 -13.48
N SER A 171 -12.33 -12.03 -12.79
CA SER A 171 -12.44 -12.07 -11.34
C SER A 171 -13.81 -12.64 -10.97
N SER A 172 -13.84 -13.76 -10.25
CA SER A 172 -15.09 -14.40 -9.79
C SER A 172 -16.01 -13.43 -9.03
N LYS A 173 -15.44 -12.45 -8.37
CA LYS A 173 -16.17 -11.41 -7.64
C LYS A 173 -16.92 -10.45 -8.56
N TRP A 174 -16.41 -10.20 -9.78
CA TRP A 174 -17.02 -9.30 -10.77
C TRP A 174 -18.03 -10.04 -11.65
N ILE A 175 -17.68 -11.26 -12.06
CA ILE A 175 -18.56 -12.10 -12.89
C ILE A 175 -19.87 -12.37 -12.16
N ASN A 176 -19.81 -12.84 -10.91
CA ASN A 176 -21.01 -13.17 -10.13
C ASN A 176 -21.87 -11.96 -9.74
N LYS A 177 -21.35 -10.74 -9.86
CA LYS A 177 -22.06 -9.53 -9.43
C LYS A 177 -22.62 -8.69 -10.56
N TYR A 178 -21.96 -8.65 -11.70
CA TYR A 178 -22.25 -7.69 -12.76
C TYR A 178 -22.43 -8.31 -14.16
N PHE A 179 -22.07 -9.57 -14.35
CA PHE A 179 -22.12 -10.23 -15.65
C PHE A 179 -22.67 -11.63 -15.51
N SER A 180 -23.77 -11.93 -16.21
CA SER A 180 -24.25 -13.31 -16.32
C SER A 180 -23.32 -14.11 -17.24
N GLU A 181 -23.26 -15.43 -17.04
CA GLU A 181 -22.46 -16.34 -17.84
C GLU A 181 -22.85 -16.23 -19.35
N GLU A 182 -24.14 -16.06 -19.64
CA GLU A 182 -24.66 -15.84 -21.00
C GLU A 182 -24.13 -14.57 -21.66
N ASN A 183 -24.03 -13.46 -20.90
CA ASN A 183 -23.50 -12.21 -21.43
C ASN A 183 -21.98 -12.29 -21.65
N PHE A 184 -21.29 -13.14 -20.90
CA PHE A 184 -19.88 -13.37 -21.09
C PHE A 184 -19.59 -14.19 -22.36
N ILE A 185 -20.40 -15.24 -22.62
CA ILE A 185 -20.29 -16.06 -23.84
C ILE A 185 -20.54 -15.23 -25.11
N LYS A 186 -21.44 -14.24 -25.06
CA LYS A 186 -21.72 -13.33 -26.20
C LYS A 186 -20.56 -12.34 -26.48
N LEU A 187 -19.61 -12.19 -25.57
CA LEU A 187 -18.51 -11.24 -25.68
C LEU A 187 -17.24 -11.91 -26.25
N LEU A 188 -17.18 -13.24 -26.20
CA LEU A 188 -16.12 -14.06 -26.77
C LEU A 188 -16.43 -14.41 -28.25
#